data_a298e78335544f8a697a86b0654c0c91
#
_entry.id   a298e78335544f8a697a86b0654c0c91
#
_cell.length_a   1.000
_cell.length_b   1.000
_cell.length_c   1.000
_cell.angle_alpha   90.00
_cell.angle_beta   90.00
_cell.angle_gamma   90.00
#
_symmetry.space_group_name_H-M   'P 1'
#
loop_
_entity.id
_entity.type
_entity.pdbx_description
1 polymer ?
#
loop_
_entity_poly.entity_id
_entity_poly.type
_entity_poly.pdbx_seq_one_letter_code
_entity_poly.pdbx_strand_id
1 'polypeptide(L)'
;MRSTATLFAAVAVGGALSVSACGREADFQVIRRRAVASAAASSAAASASANTAVATAANTGETVAAPTRTDEASAAQVTNPAQECSYYSYPPVAALLAQKVFPPIWEIANLSTATSEVSSLFNSLNGSIPQIAPKGTPTGDFTGVNYNGVEDPDCWWTYKQCTTPKAKGVQADVTRCPEPNTWGFTLDDGPNCSHNAYYDFLEQQKQKATLFYIGSNVLDWPLEAQRGLADAHEICAHTWSHRYMTSLSNEQVFAELYYSKKAIKDVIGVTVQCWRPPYGDVDDRVRYIAQSLGMTTVIWEDNTFDYEISTLSAAKVQANYDDILAKQANGTYNTHGTIVLTHELNNDTMALGEKNLPSIQQAFKHVVPVAVCYNNTQPYVEKEYTYPDFAQWASGTTSVSLAAPTAVSTDASLSIPLSSGISSGASVTSNIGYQSAAASAATTSSKSSKGTNAAGRGASIEGGLLGTLTAVVVGALSAGAVAVLA
;
A
#
# COMPACT_ATOMS: atom_id res chain seq x y z
N MET A 1 -28.06 -69.69 -12.46
CA MET A 1 -28.15 -68.39 -13.09
C MET A 1 -27.72 -67.34 -12.07
N ARG A 2 -26.50 -66.89 -12.16
CA ARG A 2 -25.95 -65.96 -11.20
C ARG A 2 -25.94 -64.56 -11.87
N SER A 3 -26.58 -63.58 -11.24
CA SER A 3 -26.61 -62.22 -11.66
C SER A 3 -25.59 -61.43 -10.84
N THR A 4 -24.60 -60.88 -11.50
CA THR A 4 -23.57 -60.01 -10.94
C THR A 4 -24.03 -58.55 -11.04
N ALA A 5 -24.21 -57.89 -9.91
CA ALA A 5 -24.48 -56.47 -9.84
C ALA A 5 -23.13 -55.71 -9.75
N THR A 6 -22.89 -54.83 -10.70
CA THR A 6 -21.72 -53.96 -10.73
C THR A 6 -22.04 -52.65 -10.01
N LEU A 7 -21.29 -52.35 -8.97
CA LEU A 7 -21.41 -51.13 -8.18
C LEU A 7 -20.57 -50.03 -8.85
N PHE A 8 -21.18 -48.96 -9.34
CA PHE A 8 -20.49 -47.74 -9.78
C PHE A 8 -20.28 -46.83 -8.57
N ALA A 9 -19.02 -46.60 -8.22
CA ALA A 9 -18.64 -45.56 -7.27
C ALA A 9 -18.49 -44.23 -8.02
N ALA A 10 -19.36 -43.28 -7.72
CA ALA A 10 -19.18 -41.88 -8.19
C ALA A 10 -18.18 -41.17 -7.30
N VAL A 11 -17.03 -40.82 -7.86
CA VAL A 11 -16.07 -39.94 -7.23
C VAL A 11 -16.51 -38.49 -7.49
N ALA A 12 -17.04 -37.84 -6.47
CA ALA A 12 -17.28 -36.39 -6.51
C ALA A 12 -15.96 -35.67 -6.33
N VAL A 13 -15.41 -35.10 -7.41
CA VAL A 13 -14.29 -34.18 -7.36
C VAL A 13 -14.85 -32.79 -7.00
N GLY A 14 -14.85 -32.50 -5.70
CA GLY A 14 -15.09 -31.16 -5.18
C GLY A 14 -13.85 -30.30 -5.45
N GLY A 15 -13.89 -29.52 -6.53
CA GLY A 15 -12.90 -28.48 -6.76
C GLY A 15 -13.10 -27.34 -5.76
N ALA A 16 -12.34 -27.32 -4.68
CA ALA A 16 -12.19 -26.13 -3.86
C ALA A 16 -11.36 -25.13 -4.66
N LEU A 17 -11.99 -24.06 -5.15
CA LEU A 17 -11.30 -22.87 -5.62
C LEU A 17 -10.66 -22.22 -4.40
N SER A 18 -9.41 -22.57 -4.12
CA SER A 18 -8.58 -21.79 -3.21
C SER A 18 -8.28 -20.46 -3.89
N VAL A 19 -8.91 -19.39 -3.42
CA VAL A 19 -8.48 -18.03 -3.71
C VAL A 19 -7.12 -17.89 -3.03
N SER A 20 -6.03 -18.00 -3.81
CA SER A 20 -4.67 -17.77 -3.34
C SER A 20 -4.51 -16.26 -3.15
N ALA A 21 -4.66 -15.80 -1.93
CA ALA A 21 -4.31 -14.44 -1.57
C ALA A 21 -2.79 -14.31 -1.63
N CYS A 22 -2.33 -13.34 -2.40
CA CYS A 22 -1.00 -12.73 -2.44
C CYS A 22 0.22 -13.69 -2.45
N GLY A 23 1.12 -13.48 -3.38
CA GLY A 23 2.31 -14.31 -3.61
C GLY A 23 3.12 -14.61 -2.34
N ARG A 24 3.69 -15.80 -2.29
CA ARG A 24 4.41 -16.32 -1.12
C ARG A 24 5.70 -15.53 -0.91
N GLU A 25 6.01 -15.18 0.34
CA GLU A 25 7.32 -14.59 0.75
C GLU A 25 8.51 -15.44 0.28
N ALA A 26 8.34 -16.74 0.08
CA ALA A 26 9.36 -17.57 -0.56
C ALA A 26 9.81 -16.97 -1.90
N ASP A 27 8.91 -16.33 -2.64
CA ASP A 27 9.21 -15.69 -3.91
C ASP A 27 9.94 -14.35 -3.69
N PHE A 28 9.56 -13.58 -2.66
CA PHE A 28 10.25 -12.35 -2.30
C PHE A 28 11.69 -12.58 -1.82
N GLN A 29 11.89 -13.58 -0.95
CA GLN A 29 13.23 -13.99 -0.50
C GLN A 29 14.03 -14.67 -1.63
N VAL A 30 13.37 -15.39 -2.54
CA VAL A 30 14.00 -15.98 -3.72
C VAL A 30 14.37 -14.89 -4.72
N ILE A 31 13.52 -13.88 -4.93
CA ILE A 31 13.83 -12.72 -5.78
C ILE A 31 15.03 -11.96 -5.19
N ARG A 32 15.05 -11.71 -3.89
CA ARG A 32 16.17 -11.03 -3.22
C ARG A 32 17.43 -11.88 -3.22
N ARG A 33 17.36 -13.17 -2.89
CA ARG A 33 18.51 -14.09 -2.99
C ARG A 33 18.98 -14.28 -4.42
N ARG A 34 18.07 -14.25 -5.39
CA ARG A 34 18.40 -14.26 -6.82
C ARG A 34 18.95 -12.92 -7.28
N ALA A 35 18.44 -11.78 -6.81
CA ALA A 35 19.00 -10.47 -7.12
C ALA A 35 20.42 -10.31 -6.54
N VAL A 36 20.64 -10.67 -5.27
CA VAL A 36 21.97 -10.67 -4.65
C VAL A 36 22.88 -11.77 -5.23
N ALA A 37 22.34 -12.98 -5.46
CA ALA A 37 23.10 -14.06 -6.10
C ALA A 37 23.27 -13.83 -7.60
N SER A 38 22.32 -13.17 -8.29
CA SER A 38 22.45 -12.77 -9.69
C SER A 38 23.40 -11.59 -9.84
N ALA A 39 23.44 -10.65 -8.90
CA ALA A 39 24.46 -9.60 -8.86
C ALA A 39 25.86 -10.19 -8.58
N ALA A 40 25.96 -11.17 -7.66
CA ALA A 40 27.21 -11.91 -7.41
C ALA A 40 27.55 -12.90 -8.53
N ALA A 41 26.55 -13.57 -9.13
CA ALA A 41 26.76 -14.51 -10.24
C ALA A 41 26.93 -13.78 -11.58
N SER A 42 26.32 -12.61 -11.79
CA SER A 42 26.59 -11.80 -12.98
C SER A 42 27.95 -11.12 -12.89
N SER A 43 28.44 -10.75 -11.71
CA SER A 43 29.84 -10.33 -11.56
C SER A 43 30.83 -11.49 -11.76
N ALA A 44 30.50 -12.72 -11.31
CA ALA A 44 31.32 -13.91 -11.55
C ALA A 44 31.16 -14.45 -12.99
N ALA A 45 29.97 -14.39 -13.58
CA ALA A 45 29.72 -14.80 -14.96
C ALA A 45 30.22 -13.76 -15.97
N ALA A 46 30.18 -12.47 -15.64
CA ALA A 46 30.82 -11.42 -16.44
C ALA A 46 32.35 -11.59 -16.47
N SER A 47 32.96 -11.99 -15.34
CA SER A 47 34.39 -12.32 -15.32
C SER A 47 34.75 -13.62 -16.07
N ALA A 48 33.84 -14.61 -16.12
CA ALA A 48 34.05 -15.87 -16.83
C ALA A 48 33.69 -15.79 -18.32
N SER A 49 32.70 -14.98 -18.71
CA SER A 49 32.30 -14.77 -20.08
C SER A 49 33.21 -13.79 -20.84
N ALA A 50 33.87 -12.88 -20.11
CA ALA A 50 34.86 -11.96 -20.70
C ALA A 50 36.12 -12.66 -21.22
N ASN A 51 36.40 -13.90 -20.75
CA ASN A 51 37.58 -14.65 -21.16
C ASN A 51 37.39 -15.55 -22.40
N THR A 52 36.18 -15.64 -23.00
CA THR A 52 35.93 -16.55 -24.14
C THR A 52 35.43 -15.85 -25.42
N ALA A 53 35.27 -14.51 -25.42
CA ALA A 53 34.76 -13.78 -26.59
C ALA A 53 35.56 -12.51 -26.90
N VAL A 54 36.90 -12.58 -26.85
CA VAL A 54 37.75 -11.50 -27.36
C VAL A 54 38.67 -12.03 -28.46
N ALA A 55 38.11 -12.11 -29.66
CA ALA A 55 38.90 -11.91 -30.84
C ALA A 55 38.09 -11.00 -31.78
N THR A 56 38.68 -9.80 -32.05
CA THR A 56 38.31 -8.82 -33.07
C THR A 56 37.17 -7.82 -32.74
N ALA A 57 37.47 -6.84 -31.85
CA ALA A 57 37.15 -5.43 -32.08
C ALA A 57 38.00 -4.60 -31.10
N ALA A 58 38.88 -3.77 -31.61
CA ALA A 58 39.61 -2.79 -30.79
C ALA A 58 38.59 -1.82 -30.18
N ASN A 59 38.23 -2.04 -28.92
CA ASN A 59 37.44 -1.11 -28.15
C ASN A 59 38.41 -0.36 -27.24
N THR A 60 38.60 0.93 -27.50
CA THR A 60 39.26 1.85 -26.60
C THR A 60 38.44 1.90 -25.32
N GLY A 61 38.76 1.04 -24.36
CA GLY A 61 38.07 0.95 -23.10
C GLY A 61 38.33 2.20 -22.26
N GLU A 62 37.43 3.13 -22.34
CA GLU A 62 37.21 4.10 -21.30
C GLU A 62 36.49 3.34 -20.16
N THR A 63 37.21 3.05 -19.09
CA THR A 63 36.59 2.59 -17.86
C THR A 63 35.80 3.77 -17.30
N VAL A 64 34.50 3.81 -17.62
CA VAL A 64 33.59 4.76 -16.97
C VAL A 64 33.66 4.47 -15.49
N ALA A 65 34.24 5.39 -14.72
CA ALA A 65 34.26 5.29 -13.26
C ALA A 65 32.81 5.17 -12.78
N ALA A 66 32.56 4.30 -11.79
CA ALA A 66 31.25 4.22 -11.18
C ALA A 66 30.82 5.61 -10.72
N PRO A 67 29.60 6.06 -11.01
CA PRO A 67 29.16 7.40 -10.66
C PRO A 67 29.26 7.60 -9.14
N THR A 68 29.86 8.73 -8.74
CA THR A 68 29.96 9.08 -7.34
C THR A 68 28.60 9.56 -6.86
N ARG A 69 27.95 8.82 -5.97
CA ARG A 69 26.69 9.18 -5.34
C ARG A 69 26.97 9.71 -3.93
N THR A 70 26.97 11.03 -3.78
CA THR A 70 27.25 11.71 -2.49
C THR A 70 26.01 12.32 -1.85
N ASP A 71 25.00 12.55 -2.67
CA ASP A 71 23.72 13.15 -2.29
C ASP A 71 22.62 12.67 -3.23
N GLU A 72 21.37 13.00 -2.91
CA GLU A 72 20.19 12.61 -3.67
C GLU A 72 20.27 13.08 -5.12
N ALA A 73 20.62 14.35 -5.36
CA ALA A 73 20.64 14.94 -6.69
C ALA A 73 21.68 14.27 -7.62
N SER A 74 22.84 13.84 -7.08
CA SER A 74 23.84 13.08 -7.85
C SER A 74 23.39 11.63 -8.09
N ALA A 75 22.70 11.03 -7.14
CA ALA A 75 22.15 9.67 -7.29
C ALA A 75 21.04 9.63 -8.35
N ALA A 76 20.15 10.63 -8.37
CA ALA A 76 19.06 10.77 -9.33
C ALA A 76 19.53 10.83 -10.81
N GLN A 77 20.78 11.19 -11.08
CA GLN A 77 21.33 11.21 -12.44
C GLN A 77 21.70 9.80 -12.97
N VAL A 78 21.70 8.81 -12.11
CA VAL A 78 22.07 7.42 -12.47
C VAL A 78 20.78 6.68 -12.80
N THR A 79 20.44 6.55 -14.08
CA THR A 79 19.19 5.94 -14.55
C THR A 79 19.38 4.55 -15.17
N ASN A 80 20.61 4.03 -15.21
CA ASN A 80 20.86 2.66 -15.63
C ASN A 80 20.67 1.70 -14.44
N PRO A 81 19.69 0.76 -14.48
CA PRO A 81 19.35 -0.09 -13.34
C PRO A 81 20.53 -0.88 -12.76
N ALA A 82 21.47 -1.35 -13.60
CA ALA A 82 22.62 -2.11 -13.12
C ALA A 82 23.64 -1.24 -12.38
N GLN A 83 23.76 0.04 -12.77
CA GLN A 83 24.62 1.00 -12.09
C GLN A 83 23.92 1.54 -10.83
N GLU A 84 22.64 1.79 -10.92
CA GLU A 84 21.79 2.30 -9.84
C GLU A 84 21.73 1.33 -8.68
N CYS A 85 21.51 0.04 -8.92
CA CYS A 85 21.51 -1.01 -7.90
C CYS A 85 22.91 -1.47 -7.47
N SER A 86 24.00 -0.84 -7.93
CA SER A 86 25.32 -1.12 -7.37
C SER A 86 25.44 -0.52 -5.97
N TYR A 87 26.05 -1.26 -5.06
CA TYR A 87 26.22 -0.80 -3.68
C TYR A 87 26.99 0.52 -3.61
N TYR A 88 26.52 1.40 -2.77
CA TYR A 88 27.23 2.63 -2.35
C TYR A 88 27.16 2.79 -0.84
N SER A 89 28.13 3.48 -0.27
CA SER A 89 28.09 3.83 1.15
C SER A 89 27.67 5.29 1.30
N TYR A 90 26.61 5.51 2.07
CA TYR A 90 26.17 6.86 2.44
C TYR A 90 26.56 7.13 3.90
N PRO A 91 27.58 7.98 4.15
CA PRO A 91 28.17 8.14 5.48
C PRO A 91 27.17 8.46 6.61
N PRO A 92 26.12 9.30 6.42
CA PRO A 92 25.15 9.55 7.49
C PRO A 92 24.39 8.29 7.94
N VAL A 93 23.95 7.45 7.00
CA VAL A 93 23.26 6.18 7.33
C VAL A 93 24.23 5.16 7.89
N ALA A 94 25.48 5.09 7.39
CA ALA A 94 26.50 4.25 7.98
C ALA A 94 26.77 4.58 9.45
N ALA A 95 26.76 5.87 9.81
CA ALA A 95 26.89 6.33 11.18
C ALA A 95 25.69 5.95 12.06
N LEU A 96 24.45 5.99 11.53
CA LEU A 96 23.26 5.51 12.22
C LEU A 96 23.33 4.00 12.50
N LEU A 97 23.70 3.21 11.50
CA LEU A 97 23.82 1.76 11.63
C LEU A 97 24.92 1.36 12.63
N ALA A 98 26.02 2.12 12.67
CA ALA A 98 27.10 1.88 13.64
C ALA A 98 26.65 2.05 15.11
N GLN A 99 25.63 2.86 15.36
CA GLN A 99 25.06 3.08 16.70
C GLN A 99 24.13 1.94 17.14
N LYS A 100 23.79 1.02 16.24
CA LYS A 100 22.89 -0.13 16.50
C LYS A 100 21.53 0.26 17.09
N VAL A 101 20.99 1.41 16.62
CA VAL A 101 19.69 1.92 17.08
C VAL A 101 18.51 1.34 16.29
N PHE A 102 18.80 0.63 15.20
CA PHE A 102 17.82 -0.08 14.40
C PHE A 102 17.96 -1.59 14.58
N PRO A 103 16.85 -2.35 14.40
CA PRO A 103 16.94 -3.80 14.24
C PRO A 103 17.80 -4.17 13.04
N PRO A 104 18.30 -5.42 12.96
CA PRO A 104 18.95 -5.90 11.74
C PRO A 104 18.04 -5.71 10.52
N ILE A 105 18.61 -5.21 9.43
CA ILE A 105 17.90 -4.97 8.18
C ILE A 105 17.28 -6.28 7.67
N TRP A 106 16.00 -6.25 7.30
CA TRP A 106 15.20 -7.37 6.81
C TRP A 106 14.89 -8.49 7.82
N GLU A 107 15.36 -8.40 9.05
CA GLU A 107 14.90 -9.27 10.11
C GLU A 107 13.64 -8.72 10.79
N ILE A 108 12.84 -9.60 11.39
CA ILE A 108 11.65 -9.17 12.15
C ILE A 108 12.11 -8.22 13.26
N ALA A 109 11.54 -7.03 13.27
CA ALA A 109 11.87 -6.02 14.26
C ALA A 109 11.44 -6.45 15.66
N ASN A 110 12.23 -6.07 16.66
CA ASN A 110 11.95 -6.26 18.07
C ASN A 110 12.55 -5.10 18.88
N LEU A 111 12.30 -5.08 20.18
CA LEU A 111 12.76 -4.00 21.07
C LEU A 111 14.11 -4.29 21.75
N SER A 112 14.88 -5.28 21.29
CA SER A 112 16.17 -5.63 21.95
C SER A 112 17.22 -4.52 21.86
N THR A 113 17.12 -3.65 20.83
CA THR A 113 17.99 -2.48 20.65
C THR A 113 17.28 -1.16 21.01
N ALA A 114 16.06 -1.23 21.52
CA ALA A 114 15.26 -0.05 21.83
C ALA A 114 15.84 0.74 23.02
N THR A 115 15.72 2.06 22.94
CA THR A 115 16.00 2.93 24.09
C THR A 115 14.94 2.72 25.19
N SER A 116 15.23 3.22 26.40
CA SER A 116 14.28 3.16 27.51
C SER A 116 12.96 3.89 27.20
N GLU A 117 13.03 4.96 26.41
CA GLU A 117 11.87 5.75 25.99
C GLU A 117 10.96 4.94 25.07
N VAL A 118 11.53 4.25 24.08
CA VAL A 118 10.79 3.40 23.14
C VAL A 118 10.13 2.22 23.87
N SER A 119 10.88 1.58 24.76
CA SER A 119 10.37 0.48 25.60
C SER A 119 9.24 0.96 26.53
N SER A 120 9.39 2.14 27.13
CA SER A 120 8.36 2.76 27.97
C SER A 120 7.11 3.12 27.16
N LEU A 121 7.26 3.62 25.96
CA LEU A 121 6.16 3.89 25.05
C LEU A 121 5.37 2.61 24.75
N PHE A 122 6.03 1.53 24.32
CA PHE A 122 5.37 0.26 24.10
C PHE A 122 4.62 -0.23 25.36
N ASN A 123 5.27 -0.20 26.51
CA ASN A 123 4.67 -0.63 27.77
C ASN A 123 3.41 0.18 28.14
N SER A 124 3.40 1.49 27.82
CA SER A 124 2.23 2.34 28.05
C SER A 124 1.03 1.98 27.19
N LEU A 125 1.25 1.42 26.01
CA LEU A 125 0.21 1.03 25.04
C LEU A 125 -0.27 -0.41 25.25
N ASN A 126 0.64 -1.31 25.66
CA ASN A 126 0.42 -2.76 25.60
C ASN A 126 -0.82 -3.22 26.39
N GLY A 127 -1.14 -2.58 27.51
CA GLY A 127 -2.33 -2.91 28.31
C GLY A 127 -3.67 -2.55 27.65
N SER A 128 -3.66 -1.71 26.62
CA SER A 128 -4.86 -1.24 25.91
C SER A 128 -5.04 -1.89 24.53
N ILE A 129 -4.05 -2.65 24.08
CA ILE A 129 -4.12 -3.35 22.78
C ILE A 129 -5.22 -4.42 22.84
N PRO A 130 -6.09 -4.52 21.82
CA PRO A 130 -7.09 -5.59 21.73
C PRO A 130 -6.47 -6.96 21.95
N GLN A 131 -7.09 -7.80 22.78
CA GLN A 131 -6.59 -9.12 23.15
C GLN A 131 -6.91 -10.13 22.03
N ILE A 132 -6.21 -10.00 20.93
CA ILE A 132 -6.31 -10.83 19.73
C ILE A 132 -5.01 -11.63 19.61
N ALA A 133 -5.12 -12.95 19.51
CA ALA A 133 -3.96 -13.82 19.35
C ALA A 133 -3.31 -13.66 17.95
N PRO A 134 -1.98 -13.77 17.85
CA PRO A 134 -1.32 -13.87 16.54
C PRO A 134 -1.85 -15.04 15.69
N LYS A 135 -1.83 -14.87 14.37
CA LYS A 135 -2.39 -15.83 13.40
C LYS A 135 -1.36 -16.20 12.34
N GLY A 136 -1.19 -17.49 12.10
CA GLY A 136 -0.28 -18.00 11.07
C GLY A 136 1.21 -17.75 11.37
N THR A 137 1.99 -17.65 10.31
CA THR A 137 3.44 -17.42 10.37
C THR A 137 3.84 -16.13 9.68
N PRO A 138 5.02 -15.56 9.97
CA PRO A 138 5.51 -14.36 9.30
C PRO A 138 5.67 -14.49 7.78
N THR A 139 5.64 -15.73 7.27
CA THR A 139 5.74 -16.07 5.84
C THR A 139 4.39 -16.35 5.17
N GLY A 140 3.28 -16.14 5.90
CA GLY A 140 1.92 -16.28 5.35
C GLY A 140 1.40 -17.72 5.32
N ASP A 141 1.95 -18.61 6.14
CA ASP A 141 1.33 -19.92 6.33
C ASP A 141 0.25 -19.81 7.41
N PHE A 142 -1.00 -19.89 6.99
CA PHE A 142 -2.19 -19.89 7.85
C PHE A 142 -2.80 -21.29 8.02
N THR A 143 -2.07 -22.36 7.65
CA THR A 143 -2.52 -23.74 7.83
C THR A 143 -2.79 -24.02 9.31
N GLY A 144 -3.98 -24.50 9.62
CA GLY A 144 -4.38 -24.82 10.99
C GLY A 144 -4.84 -23.63 11.83
N VAL A 145 -4.89 -22.42 11.29
CA VAL A 145 -5.53 -21.29 11.97
C VAL A 145 -7.03 -21.52 12.05
N ASN A 146 -7.53 -21.69 13.27
CA ASN A 146 -8.97 -21.81 13.51
C ASN A 146 -9.56 -20.41 13.71
N TYR A 147 -10.24 -19.90 12.69
CA TYR A 147 -10.82 -18.56 12.70
C TYR A 147 -12.31 -18.60 12.33
N ASN A 148 -13.16 -17.96 13.15
CA ASN A 148 -14.58 -17.81 12.85
C ASN A 148 -14.82 -16.71 11.81
N GLY A 149 -14.65 -17.07 10.54
CA GLY A 149 -14.83 -16.13 9.44
C GLY A 149 -16.28 -15.70 9.20
N VAL A 150 -17.29 -16.33 9.83
CA VAL A 150 -18.68 -15.87 9.75
C VAL A 150 -18.86 -14.60 10.58
N GLU A 151 -18.37 -14.62 11.79
CA GLU A 151 -18.45 -13.48 12.72
C GLU A 151 -17.32 -12.48 12.47
N ASP A 152 -16.15 -12.95 12.00
CA ASP A 152 -14.95 -12.16 11.77
C ASP A 152 -14.65 -11.21 12.96
N PRO A 153 -14.44 -11.75 14.18
CA PRO A 153 -14.43 -10.97 15.42
C PRO A 153 -13.30 -9.92 15.46
N ASP A 154 -12.23 -10.17 14.72
CA ASP A 154 -11.00 -9.38 14.73
C ASP A 154 -10.90 -8.41 13.55
N CYS A 155 -11.91 -8.37 12.66
CA CYS A 155 -11.85 -7.63 11.39
C CYS A 155 -10.56 -7.95 10.61
N TRP A 156 -10.33 -9.26 10.36
CA TRP A 156 -9.09 -9.73 9.72
C TRP A 156 -9.18 -9.63 8.19
N TRP A 157 -8.40 -8.68 7.61
CA TRP A 157 -8.47 -8.38 6.18
C TRP A 157 -8.06 -9.58 5.29
N THR A 158 -6.99 -10.29 5.63
CA THR A 158 -6.52 -11.46 4.86
C THR A 158 -7.59 -12.53 4.71
N TYR A 159 -8.50 -12.65 5.67
CA TYR A 159 -9.56 -13.66 5.66
C TYR A 159 -10.88 -13.17 5.04
N LYS A 160 -11.27 -11.93 5.35
CA LYS A 160 -12.58 -11.36 4.99
C LYS A 160 -12.53 -10.04 4.25
N GLN A 161 -11.33 -9.48 4.01
CA GLN A 161 -11.16 -8.14 3.49
C GLN A 161 -11.92 -7.08 4.31
N CYS A 162 -11.99 -7.32 5.64
CA CYS A 162 -12.64 -6.40 6.56
C CYS A 162 -11.80 -5.12 6.71
N THR A 163 -12.44 -3.96 6.52
CA THR A 163 -11.85 -2.62 6.59
C THR A 163 -12.53 -1.71 7.60
N THR A 164 -13.55 -2.24 8.30
CA THR A 164 -14.27 -1.53 9.36
C THR A 164 -14.03 -2.24 10.68
N PRO A 165 -13.09 -1.78 11.50
CA PRO A 165 -12.73 -2.37 12.78
C PRO A 165 -13.91 -2.58 13.72
N LYS A 166 -13.87 -3.63 14.51
CA LYS A 166 -14.85 -3.96 15.55
C LYS A 166 -14.39 -3.55 16.94
N ALA A 167 -13.08 -3.43 17.13
CA ALA A 167 -12.53 -2.95 18.38
C ALA A 167 -12.85 -1.46 18.60
N LYS A 168 -13.32 -1.13 19.79
CA LYS A 168 -13.74 0.23 20.15
C LYS A 168 -12.58 1.22 20.01
N GLY A 169 -12.83 2.31 19.31
CA GLY A 169 -11.86 3.41 19.16
C GLY A 169 -10.81 3.19 18.06
N VAL A 170 -10.86 2.06 17.36
CA VAL A 170 -10.03 1.83 16.17
C VAL A 170 -10.75 2.41 14.95
N GLN A 171 -10.04 3.21 14.15
CA GLN A 171 -10.57 3.86 12.96
C GLN A 171 -10.67 2.89 11.80
N ALA A 172 -11.64 3.12 10.90
CA ALA A 172 -11.76 2.38 9.64
C ALA A 172 -10.56 2.67 8.72
N ASP A 173 -10.23 1.66 7.90
CA ASP A 173 -9.18 1.80 6.91
C ASP A 173 -9.57 2.79 5.80
N VAL A 174 -8.57 3.45 5.25
CA VAL A 174 -8.68 4.22 4.01
C VAL A 174 -8.58 3.24 2.85
N THR A 175 -9.63 3.11 2.03
CA THR A 175 -9.71 2.08 0.97
C THR A 175 -10.01 2.64 -0.42
N ARG A 176 -10.61 3.82 -0.51
CA ARG A 176 -11.04 4.44 -1.76
C ARG A 176 -11.00 5.95 -1.66
N CYS A 177 -10.89 6.63 -2.79
CA CYS A 177 -11.03 8.07 -2.84
C CYS A 177 -12.49 8.49 -2.67
N PRO A 178 -12.81 9.52 -1.86
CA PRO A 178 -14.18 10.04 -1.75
C PRO A 178 -14.70 10.63 -3.06
N GLU A 179 -13.83 11.28 -3.83
CA GLU A 179 -14.22 11.97 -5.06
C GLU A 179 -14.42 10.99 -6.23
N PRO A 180 -15.54 11.13 -6.99
CA PRO A 180 -15.84 10.26 -8.13
C PRO A 180 -14.77 10.30 -9.22
N ASN A 181 -14.70 9.22 -9.99
CA ASN A 181 -13.81 9.09 -11.17
C ASN A 181 -12.35 9.41 -10.86
N THR A 182 -11.90 9.06 -9.66
CA THR A 182 -10.55 9.31 -9.15
C THR A 182 -9.80 8.00 -8.95
N TRP A 183 -8.56 7.96 -9.43
CA TRP A 183 -7.59 6.90 -9.17
C TRP A 183 -6.62 7.39 -8.09
N GLY A 184 -6.65 6.80 -6.90
CA GLY A 184 -5.63 6.96 -5.88
C GLY A 184 -4.39 6.15 -6.27
N PHE A 185 -3.35 6.85 -6.71
CA PHE A 185 -2.15 6.25 -7.28
C PHE A 185 -1.12 5.96 -6.19
N THR A 186 -0.83 4.68 -5.98
CA THR A 186 0.04 4.21 -4.89
C THR A 186 1.10 3.25 -5.42
N LEU A 187 2.30 3.24 -4.83
CA LEU A 187 3.40 2.34 -5.14
C LEU A 187 3.91 1.73 -3.84
N ASP A 188 3.90 0.41 -3.74
CA ASP A 188 4.39 -0.34 -2.58
C ASP A 188 5.81 -0.87 -2.80
N ASP A 189 6.45 -1.34 -1.73
CA ASP A 189 7.73 -2.03 -1.66
C ASP A 189 8.98 -1.17 -1.91
N GLY A 190 8.83 0.13 -2.06
CA GLY A 190 9.95 1.06 -2.21
C GLY A 190 10.76 1.32 -0.92
N PRO A 191 11.82 2.17 -1.06
CA PRO A 191 12.37 2.60 -2.33
C PRO A 191 13.09 1.46 -3.05
N ASN A 192 12.89 1.36 -4.37
CA ASN A 192 13.64 0.42 -5.19
C ASN A 192 14.98 1.04 -5.63
N CYS A 193 16.04 0.24 -5.69
CA CYS A 193 17.35 0.75 -6.10
C CYS A 193 17.41 1.25 -7.55
N SER A 194 16.48 0.82 -8.41
CA SER A 194 16.47 1.13 -9.84
C SER A 194 15.30 2.00 -10.29
N HIS A 195 14.75 2.81 -9.38
CA HIS A 195 13.53 3.56 -9.67
C HIS A 195 13.76 4.91 -10.39
N ASN A 196 15.01 5.37 -10.57
CA ASN A 196 15.26 6.72 -11.07
C ASN A 196 14.64 6.99 -12.44
N ALA A 197 14.79 6.05 -13.40
CA ALA A 197 14.15 6.20 -14.71
C ALA A 197 12.61 6.25 -14.62
N TYR A 198 12.02 5.48 -13.71
CA TYR A 198 10.58 5.48 -13.49
C TYR A 198 10.11 6.80 -12.85
N TYR A 199 10.86 7.36 -11.91
CA TYR A 199 10.53 8.66 -11.31
C TYR A 199 10.70 9.81 -12.31
N ASP A 200 11.72 9.76 -13.19
CA ASP A 200 11.84 10.70 -14.31
C ASP A 200 10.61 10.62 -15.24
N PHE A 201 10.11 9.41 -15.51
CA PHE A 201 8.88 9.22 -16.28
C PHE A 201 7.66 9.81 -15.55
N LEU A 202 7.50 9.56 -14.24
CA LEU A 202 6.40 10.14 -13.46
C LEU A 202 6.45 11.67 -13.46
N GLU A 203 7.63 12.28 -13.36
CA GLU A 203 7.80 13.72 -13.46
C GLU A 203 7.41 14.25 -14.85
N GLN A 204 7.85 13.60 -15.93
CA GLN A 204 7.45 13.94 -17.30
C GLN A 204 5.93 13.86 -17.49
N GLN A 205 5.27 12.89 -16.87
CA GLN A 205 3.82 12.74 -16.88
C GLN A 205 3.12 13.68 -15.88
N LYS A 206 3.88 14.48 -15.10
CA LYS A 206 3.39 15.35 -14.02
C LYS A 206 2.55 14.57 -12.99
N GLN A 207 2.92 13.32 -12.76
CA GLN A 207 2.20 12.41 -11.89
C GLN A 207 2.94 12.27 -10.55
N LYS A 208 2.22 12.49 -9.46
CA LYS A 208 2.68 12.18 -8.11
C LYS A 208 1.92 10.96 -7.57
N ALA A 209 2.57 10.23 -6.68
CA ALA A 209 2.07 8.99 -6.09
C ALA A 209 2.16 9.05 -4.56
N THR A 210 1.49 8.12 -3.89
CA THR A 210 1.78 7.75 -2.51
C THR A 210 2.71 6.55 -2.52
N LEU A 211 3.88 6.67 -1.90
CA LEU A 211 4.94 5.67 -1.86
C LEU A 211 4.95 5.02 -0.48
N PHE A 212 4.69 3.70 -0.43
CA PHE A 212 4.74 2.94 0.81
C PHE A 212 6.12 2.29 0.97
N TYR A 213 6.98 2.92 1.75
CA TYR A 213 8.38 2.55 1.89
C TYR A 213 8.63 1.54 3.00
N ILE A 214 9.35 0.47 2.69
CA ILE A 214 9.85 -0.50 3.67
C ILE A 214 11.03 0.11 4.41
N GLY A 215 11.01 0.09 5.75
CA GLY A 215 12.07 0.69 6.57
C GLY A 215 13.47 0.13 6.29
N SER A 216 13.58 -1.17 6.04
CA SER A 216 14.84 -1.80 5.63
C SER A 216 15.35 -1.26 4.29
N ASN A 217 14.46 -1.04 3.30
CA ASN A 217 14.84 -0.44 2.02
C ASN A 217 15.30 1.02 2.17
N VAL A 218 14.68 1.79 3.07
CA VAL A 218 15.09 3.18 3.34
C VAL A 218 16.54 3.25 3.81
N LEU A 219 17.01 2.25 4.58
CA LEU A 219 18.40 2.19 5.02
C LEU A 219 19.34 1.53 4.00
N ASP A 220 18.85 0.60 3.17
CA ASP A 220 19.62 0.00 2.08
C ASP A 220 19.85 0.99 0.93
N TRP A 221 18.85 1.85 0.63
CA TRP A 221 18.81 2.77 -0.52
C TRP A 221 18.42 4.20 -0.08
N PRO A 222 19.24 4.85 0.78
CA PRO A 222 18.86 6.11 1.41
C PRO A 222 18.74 7.30 0.45
N LEU A 223 19.50 7.35 -0.63
CA LEU A 223 19.45 8.44 -1.59
C LEU A 223 18.21 8.30 -2.50
N GLU A 224 17.88 7.08 -2.86
CA GLU A 224 16.64 6.75 -3.56
C GLU A 224 15.41 7.05 -2.65
N ALA A 225 15.51 6.74 -1.34
CA ALA A 225 14.46 7.14 -0.40
C ALA A 225 14.25 8.65 -0.34
N GLN A 226 15.32 9.45 -0.33
CA GLN A 226 15.26 10.90 -0.33
C GLN A 226 14.65 11.46 -1.61
N ARG A 227 14.90 10.82 -2.76
CA ARG A 227 14.36 11.23 -4.05
C ARG A 227 12.83 11.23 -4.07
N GLY A 228 12.19 10.23 -3.48
CA GLY A 228 10.72 10.18 -3.43
C GLY A 228 10.09 11.45 -2.84
N LEU A 229 10.68 11.99 -1.76
CA LEU A 229 10.22 13.26 -1.18
C LEU A 229 10.65 14.47 -2.01
N ALA A 230 11.88 14.48 -2.54
CA ALA A 230 12.40 15.57 -3.38
C ALA A 230 11.54 15.77 -4.63
N ASP A 231 11.05 14.67 -5.22
CA ASP A 231 10.11 14.67 -6.35
C ASP A 231 8.67 14.95 -5.92
N ALA A 232 8.44 15.31 -4.65
CA ALA A 232 7.13 15.69 -4.10
C ALA A 232 6.08 14.55 -4.13
N HIS A 233 6.52 13.29 -4.05
CA HIS A 233 5.64 12.17 -3.77
C HIS A 233 5.25 12.16 -2.28
N GLU A 234 4.06 11.65 -1.96
CA GLU A 234 3.69 11.38 -0.58
C GLU A 234 4.38 10.11 -0.08
N ILE A 235 5.03 10.16 1.08
CA ILE A 235 5.71 9.02 1.69
C ILE A 235 4.86 8.48 2.84
N CYS A 236 4.64 7.16 2.85
CA CYS A 236 4.00 6.40 3.91
C CYS A 236 4.89 5.22 4.33
N ALA A 237 4.60 4.60 5.48
CA ALA A 237 5.35 3.44 5.96
C ALA A 237 4.79 2.12 5.40
N HIS A 238 5.69 1.12 5.19
CA HIS A 238 5.34 -0.23 4.77
C HIS A 238 6.02 -1.30 5.63
N THR A 239 6.05 -1.07 6.94
CA THR A 239 6.72 -1.87 7.96
C THR A 239 8.26 -1.91 7.84
N TRP A 240 8.94 -2.55 8.78
CA TRP A 240 10.40 -2.68 8.78
C TRP A 240 10.90 -3.76 7.85
N SER A 241 10.30 -4.97 7.90
CA SER A 241 10.81 -6.16 7.25
C SER A 241 9.81 -6.87 6.33
N HIS A 242 8.66 -6.24 6.05
CA HIS A 242 7.63 -6.72 5.12
C HIS A 242 7.10 -8.12 5.47
N ARG A 243 6.59 -8.31 6.72
CA ARG A 243 6.04 -9.57 7.20
C ARG A 243 4.52 -9.53 7.29
N TYR A 244 3.89 -10.73 7.31
CA TYR A 244 2.48 -10.86 7.66
C TYR A 244 2.28 -10.41 9.11
N MET A 245 1.65 -9.24 9.28
CA MET A 245 1.60 -8.52 10.55
C MET A 245 0.77 -9.21 11.62
N THR A 246 -0.29 -9.92 11.23
CA THR A 246 -1.14 -10.61 12.19
C THR A 246 -0.46 -11.81 12.84
N SER A 247 0.63 -12.33 12.28
CA SER A 247 1.43 -13.41 12.83
C SER A 247 2.39 -12.97 13.93
N LEU A 248 2.68 -11.69 14.04
CA LEU A 248 3.66 -11.12 14.94
C LEU A 248 3.08 -10.86 16.34
N SER A 249 3.92 -10.87 17.38
CA SER A 249 3.54 -10.43 18.71
C SER A 249 3.24 -8.93 18.74
N ASN A 250 2.59 -8.44 19.81
CA ASN A 250 2.34 -6.99 19.97
C ASN A 250 3.64 -6.16 19.93
N GLU A 251 4.69 -6.67 20.57
CA GLU A 251 6.00 -6.03 20.59
C GLU A 251 6.61 -5.96 19.19
N GLN A 252 6.56 -7.07 18.43
CA GLN A 252 7.08 -7.11 17.08
C GLN A 252 6.27 -6.21 16.13
N VAL A 253 4.93 -6.21 16.21
CA VAL A 253 4.07 -5.29 15.43
C VAL A 253 4.43 -3.84 15.73
N PHE A 254 4.58 -3.49 17.00
CA PHE A 254 5.01 -2.15 17.41
C PHE A 254 6.38 -1.81 16.82
N ALA A 255 7.35 -2.72 16.93
CA ALA A 255 8.71 -2.51 16.46
C ALA A 255 8.77 -2.37 14.92
N GLU A 256 8.05 -3.22 14.17
CA GLU A 256 7.93 -3.13 12.70
C GLU A 256 7.45 -1.74 12.25
N LEU A 257 6.42 -1.22 12.89
CA LEU A 257 5.82 0.07 12.58
C LEU A 257 6.70 1.24 13.07
N TYR A 258 7.22 1.14 14.30
CA TYR A 258 8.05 2.19 14.89
C TYR A 258 9.35 2.40 14.12
N TYR A 259 10.10 1.32 13.84
CA TYR A 259 11.39 1.43 13.17
C TYR A 259 11.27 1.78 11.69
N SER A 260 10.20 1.38 11.01
CA SER A 260 9.92 1.87 9.65
C SER A 260 9.70 3.38 9.65
N LYS A 261 8.82 3.87 10.53
CA LYS A 261 8.56 5.30 10.69
C LYS A 261 9.82 6.08 11.09
N LYS A 262 10.64 5.51 11.98
CA LYS A 262 11.92 6.10 12.41
C LYS A 262 12.94 6.17 11.28
N ALA A 263 13.08 5.11 10.47
CA ALA A 263 13.99 5.11 9.33
C ALA A 263 13.61 6.20 8.32
N ILE A 264 12.33 6.34 8.02
CA ILE A 264 11.83 7.42 7.15
C ILE A 264 12.17 8.79 7.75
N LYS A 265 11.91 8.98 9.06
CA LYS A 265 12.23 10.26 9.73
C LYS A 265 13.71 10.56 9.69
N ASP A 266 14.56 9.62 10.03
CA ASP A 266 16.00 9.85 10.17
C ASP A 266 16.68 10.08 8.81
N VAL A 267 16.21 9.40 7.75
CA VAL A 267 16.83 9.44 6.41
C VAL A 267 16.21 10.50 5.50
N ILE A 268 14.88 10.64 5.54
CA ILE A 268 14.14 11.52 4.63
C ILE A 268 13.75 12.84 5.30
N GLY A 269 13.64 12.87 6.63
CA GLY A 269 13.34 14.07 7.40
C GLY A 269 11.88 14.28 7.75
N VAL A 270 10.96 13.42 7.30
CA VAL A 270 9.53 13.52 7.56
C VAL A 270 8.99 12.42 8.48
N THR A 271 8.05 12.76 9.34
CA THR A 271 7.36 11.82 10.24
C THR A 271 6.00 11.47 9.65
N VAL A 272 5.91 10.30 9.03
CA VAL A 272 4.72 9.85 8.29
C VAL A 272 3.52 9.60 9.21
N GLN A 273 2.30 9.82 8.70
CA GLN A 273 1.03 9.61 9.39
C GLN A 273 0.14 8.58 8.68
N CYS A 274 0.70 7.82 7.77
CA CYS A 274 0.06 6.75 7.00
C CYS A 274 0.97 5.52 6.89
N TRP A 275 0.33 4.37 6.72
CA TRP A 275 1.03 3.12 6.46
C TRP A 275 0.13 2.15 5.71
N ARG A 276 0.73 1.17 5.06
CA ARG A 276 0.00 0.04 4.47
C ARG A 276 0.57 -1.27 5.01
N PRO A 277 -0.30 -2.21 5.44
CA PRO A 277 0.17 -3.53 5.85
C PRO A 277 0.65 -4.34 4.66
N PRO A 278 1.83 -4.98 4.72
CA PRO A 278 2.25 -5.95 3.73
C PRO A 278 1.17 -7.02 3.50
N TYR A 279 0.93 -7.38 2.24
CA TYR A 279 -0.09 -8.36 1.84
C TYR A 279 -1.53 -7.98 2.25
N GLY A 280 -1.78 -6.77 2.73
CA GLY A 280 -3.03 -6.39 3.36
C GLY A 280 -3.27 -7.03 4.73
N ASP A 281 -2.28 -7.74 5.29
CA ASP A 281 -2.46 -8.53 6.50
C ASP A 281 -2.56 -7.69 7.76
N VAL A 282 -3.80 -7.41 8.16
CA VAL A 282 -4.14 -6.54 9.29
C VAL A 282 -5.39 -7.04 10.01
N ASP A 283 -5.37 -6.94 11.34
CA ASP A 283 -6.52 -7.10 12.23
C ASP A 283 -6.66 -5.90 13.17
N ASP A 284 -7.68 -5.90 14.01
CA ASP A 284 -7.94 -4.78 14.91
C ASP A 284 -6.82 -4.52 15.93
N ARG A 285 -6.05 -5.54 16.30
CA ARG A 285 -4.87 -5.43 17.16
C ARG A 285 -3.77 -4.63 16.47
N VAL A 286 -3.46 -4.99 15.23
CA VAL A 286 -2.42 -4.34 14.42
C VAL A 286 -2.82 -2.89 14.09
N ARG A 287 -4.11 -2.65 13.72
CA ARG A 287 -4.64 -1.30 13.49
C ARG A 287 -4.53 -0.41 14.72
N TYR A 288 -4.85 -0.97 15.90
CA TYR A 288 -4.74 -0.23 17.17
C TYR A 288 -3.31 0.24 17.43
N ILE A 289 -2.33 -0.64 17.21
CA ILE A 289 -0.90 -0.30 17.41
C ILE A 289 -0.47 0.78 16.41
N ALA A 290 -0.84 0.64 15.13
CA ALA A 290 -0.53 1.64 14.11
C ALA A 290 -1.14 3.01 14.43
N GLN A 291 -2.42 3.03 14.79
CA GLN A 291 -3.12 4.25 15.23
C GLN A 291 -2.48 4.87 16.45
N SER A 292 -2.03 4.06 17.42
CA SER A 292 -1.33 4.53 18.62
C SER A 292 0.03 5.17 18.28
N LEU A 293 0.64 4.80 17.18
CA LEU A 293 1.82 5.45 16.62
C LEU A 293 1.48 6.63 15.68
N GLY A 294 0.20 7.05 15.63
CA GLY A 294 -0.26 8.17 14.81
C GLY A 294 -0.28 7.87 13.30
N MET A 295 -0.52 6.63 12.92
CA MET A 295 -0.60 6.23 11.51
C MET A 295 -1.97 5.67 11.14
N THR A 296 -2.53 6.18 10.05
CA THR A 296 -3.76 5.67 9.44
C THR A 296 -3.46 4.48 8.54
N THR A 297 -4.25 3.43 8.65
CA THR A 297 -4.15 2.25 7.79
C THR A 297 -4.75 2.55 6.43
N VAL A 298 -3.97 2.37 5.37
CA VAL A 298 -4.39 2.51 3.97
C VAL A 298 -4.36 1.15 3.30
N ILE A 299 -5.50 0.71 2.81
CA ILE A 299 -5.67 -0.51 2.02
C ILE A 299 -6.01 -0.10 0.57
N TRP A 300 -6.33 -1.02 -0.28
CA TRP A 300 -6.76 -0.79 -1.66
C TRP A 300 -8.15 -1.36 -1.90
N GLU A 301 -8.83 -0.82 -2.89
CA GLU A 301 -10.08 -1.37 -3.40
C GLU A 301 -9.83 -2.25 -4.62
N ASP A 302 -8.93 -1.83 -5.49
CA ASP A 302 -8.55 -2.58 -6.70
C ASP A 302 -7.08 -3.00 -6.68
N ASN A 303 -6.79 -4.15 -7.29
CA ASN A 303 -5.46 -4.75 -7.32
C ASN A 303 -5.08 -5.08 -8.77
N THR A 304 -3.93 -4.60 -9.22
CA THR A 304 -3.40 -4.89 -10.55
C THR A 304 -2.71 -6.24 -10.63
N PHE A 305 -2.34 -6.83 -9.47
CA PHE A 305 -1.51 -8.04 -9.40
C PHE A 305 -0.20 -7.92 -10.19
N ASP A 306 0.34 -6.71 -10.30
CA ASP A 306 1.59 -6.44 -11.01
C ASP A 306 2.79 -7.20 -10.42
N TYR A 307 2.80 -7.39 -9.09
CA TYR A 307 3.81 -8.21 -8.38
C TYR A 307 3.84 -9.68 -8.81
N GLU A 308 2.78 -10.18 -9.43
CA GLU A 308 2.68 -11.54 -9.97
C GLU A 308 3.27 -11.67 -11.39
N ILE A 309 3.90 -10.63 -11.93
CA ILE A 309 4.42 -10.61 -13.31
C ILE A 309 5.41 -11.75 -13.60
N SER A 310 6.13 -12.23 -12.57
CA SER A 310 7.06 -13.36 -12.71
C SER A 310 6.36 -14.72 -12.71
N THR A 311 5.14 -14.82 -12.20
CA THR A 311 4.36 -16.07 -12.04
C THR A 311 3.16 -16.15 -12.97
N LEU A 312 2.57 -15.00 -13.30
CA LEU A 312 1.51 -14.86 -14.29
C LEU A 312 2.10 -14.43 -15.64
N SER A 313 1.37 -14.66 -16.72
CA SER A 313 1.76 -14.07 -18.01
C SER A 313 1.51 -12.56 -18.02
N ALA A 314 2.34 -11.81 -18.76
CA ALA A 314 2.18 -10.36 -18.92
C ALA A 314 0.77 -9.98 -19.44
N ALA A 315 0.16 -10.83 -20.29
CA ALA A 315 -1.22 -10.63 -20.75
C ALA A 315 -2.25 -10.74 -19.62
N LYS A 316 -2.01 -11.61 -18.64
CA LYS A 316 -2.92 -11.78 -17.49
C LYS A 316 -2.83 -10.60 -16.53
N VAL A 317 -1.63 -10.12 -16.26
CA VAL A 317 -1.43 -8.91 -15.46
C VAL A 317 -2.02 -7.69 -16.18
N GLN A 318 -1.82 -7.56 -17.50
CA GLN A 318 -2.44 -6.49 -18.28
C GLN A 318 -3.96 -6.53 -18.20
N ALA A 319 -4.58 -7.72 -18.24
CA ALA A 319 -6.03 -7.85 -18.12
C ALA A 319 -6.60 -7.30 -16.80
N ASN A 320 -5.82 -7.31 -15.70
CA ASN A 320 -6.26 -6.69 -14.44
C ASN A 320 -6.31 -5.16 -14.54
N TYR A 321 -5.32 -4.54 -15.19
CA TYR A 321 -5.38 -3.10 -15.49
C TYR A 321 -6.58 -2.77 -16.39
N ASP A 322 -6.78 -3.56 -17.45
CA ASP A 322 -7.88 -3.38 -18.39
C ASP A 322 -9.25 -3.53 -17.70
N ASP A 323 -9.39 -4.44 -16.71
CA ASP A 323 -10.60 -4.61 -15.91
C ASP A 323 -10.92 -3.37 -15.08
N ILE A 324 -9.91 -2.76 -14.44
CA ILE A 324 -10.11 -1.52 -13.68
C ILE A 324 -10.53 -0.37 -14.62
N LEU A 325 -9.93 -0.27 -15.81
CA LEU A 325 -10.33 0.71 -16.81
C LEU A 325 -11.77 0.44 -17.31
N ALA A 326 -12.16 -0.83 -17.47
CA ALA A 326 -13.51 -1.20 -17.83
C ALA A 326 -14.52 -0.87 -16.72
N LYS A 327 -14.16 -1.04 -15.43
CA LYS A 327 -14.97 -0.58 -14.28
C LYS A 327 -15.19 0.94 -14.32
N GLN A 328 -14.17 1.73 -14.67
CA GLN A 328 -14.33 3.16 -14.87
C GLN A 328 -15.31 3.46 -16.03
N ALA A 329 -15.14 2.80 -17.16
CA ALA A 329 -15.96 3.01 -18.35
C ALA A 329 -17.44 2.64 -18.13
N ASN A 330 -17.73 1.64 -17.29
CA ASN A 330 -19.11 1.21 -16.98
C ASN A 330 -19.75 2.01 -15.85
N GLY A 331 -19.05 2.99 -15.27
CA GLY A 331 -19.59 3.89 -14.24
C GLY A 331 -19.50 3.37 -12.80
N THR A 332 -18.71 2.31 -12.52
CA THR A 332 -18.48 1.82 -11.15
C THR A 332 -18.02 2.93 -10.22
N TYR A 333 -17.16 3.82 -10.71
CA TYR A 333 -16.59 4.91 -9.91
C TYR A 333 -17.33 6.26 -10.08
N ASN A 334 -18.61 6.25 -10.48
CA ASN A 334 -19.39 7.49 -10.61
C ASN A 334 -19.80 8.13 -9.27
N THR A 335 -19.67 7.42 -8.15
CA THR A 335 -20.04 7.91 -6.82
C THR A 335 -18.85 8.02 -5.86
N HIS A 336 -17.71 7.47 -6.22
CA HIS A 336 -16.44 7.49 -5.48
C HIS A 336 -15.29 7.22 -6.46
N GLY A 337 -14.05 7.35 -6.02
CA GLY A 337 -12.88 6.88 -6.72
C GLY A 337 -12.36 5.59 -6.09
N THR A 338 -11.28 5.03 -6.61
CA THR A 338 -10.62 3.83 -6.10
C THR A 338 -9.21 4.16 -5.61
N ILE A 339 -8.66 3.38 -4.67
CA ILE A 339 -7.23 3.30 -4.37
C ILE A 339 -6.75 1.97 -4.96
N VAL A 340 -5.70 2.02 -5.77
CA VAL A 340 -5.23 0.87 -6.53
C VAL A 340 -3.86 0.43 -6.04
N LEU A 341 -3.71 -0.88 -5.83
CA LEU A 341 -2.44 -1.50 -5.49
C LEU A 341 -1.58 -1.66 -6.74
N THR A 342 -0.44 -0.99 -6.76
CA THR A 342 0.67 -1.16 -7.70
C THR A 342 2.00 -1.06 -6.95
N HIS A 343 3.10 -1.46 -7.59
CA HIS A 343 4.39 -1.60 -6.91
C HIS A 343 5.55 -0.97 -7.68
N GLU A 344 6.55 -0.50 -6.94
CA GLU A 344 7.90 -0.24 -7.46
C GLU A 344 8.89 -1.36 -7.05
N LEU A 345 8.38 -2.58 -6.91
CA LEU A 345 9.10 -3.76 -6.42
C LEU A 345 10.32 -4.12 -7.27
N ASN A 346 10.21 -3.98 -8.58
CA ASN A 346 11.27 -4.30 -9.55
C ASN A 346 11.03 -3.60 -10.91
N ASN A 347 11.95 -3.77 -11.85
CA ASN A 347 11.86 -3.14 -13.16
C ASN A 347 10.61 -3.59 -13.95
N ASP A 348 10.12 -4.81 -13.76
CA ASP A 348 8.94 -5.30 -14.48
C ASP A 348 7.66 -4.63 -13.97
N THR A 349 7.52 -4.44 -12.64
CA THR A 349 6.36 -3.73 -12.07
C THR A 349 6.38 -2.25 -12.45
N MET A 350 7.56 -1.60 -12.43
CA MET A 350 7.71 -0.21 -12.86
C MET A 350 7.41 -0.05 -14.36
N ALA A 351 7.87 -0.97 -15.22
CA ALA A 351 7.55 -0.96 -16.65
C ALA A 351 6.04 -1.14 -16.94
N LEU A 352 5.33 -1.90 -16.08
CA LEU A 352 3.87 -1.97 -16.14
C LEU A 352 3.21 -0.63 -15.77
N GLY A 353 3.74 0.06 -14.76
CA GLY A 353 3.32 1.41 -14.39
C GLY A 353 3.50 2.40 -15.55
N GLU A 354 4.69 2.43 -16.17
CA GLU A 354 4.98 3.28 -17.34
C GLU A 354 4.02 2.99 -18.48
N LYS A 355 3.80 1.73 -18.79
CA LYS A 355 2.92 1.29 -19.89
C LYS A 355 1.47 1.71 -19.68
N ASN A 356 0.95 1.61 -18.46
CA ASN A 356 -0.48 1.75 -18.19
C ASN A 356 -0.88 3.18 -17.77
N LEU A 357 0.03 3.98 -17.21
CA LEU A 357 -0.28 5.31 -16.69
C LEU A 357 -0.96 6.24 -17.72
N PRO A 358 -0.54 6.30 -19.00
CA PRO A 358 -1.23 7.15 -19.99
C PRO A 358 -2.71 6.78 -20.18
N SER A 359 -3.03 5.47 -20.20
CA SER A 359 -4.41 4.99 -20.32
C SER A 359 -5.21 5.25 -19.06
N ILE A 360 -4.60 5.16 -17.88
CA ILE A 360 -5.21 5.51 -16.60
C ILE A 360 -5.56 7.00 -16.56
N GLN A 361 -4.62 7.88 -16.93
CA GLN A 361 -4.84 9.33 -16.99
C GLN A 361 -5.89 9.74 -18.04
N GLN A 362 -6.06 8.96 -19.09
CA GLN A 362 -7.11 9.19 -20.09
C GLN A 362 -8.48 8.74 -19.56
N ALA A 363 -8.57 7.64 -18.82
CA ALA A 363 -9.82 7.04 -18.39
C ALA A 363 -10.38 7.69 -17.12
N PHE A 364 -9.52 8.03 -16.17
CA PHE A 364 -9.91 8.63 -14.90
C PHE A 364 -9.79 10.16 -14.99
N LYS A 365 -10.78 10.86 -14.42
CA LYS A 365 -10.77 12.32 -14.40
C LYS A 365 -9.63 12.88 -13.56
N HIS A 366 -9.27 12.16 -12.49
CA HIS A 366 -8.22 12.54 -11.57
C HIS A 366 -7.36 11.32 -11.20
N VAL A 367 -6.04 11.48 -11.24
CA VAL A 367 -5.06 10.49 -10.75
C VAL A 367 -4.21 11.21 -9.71
N VAL A 368 -4.34 10.82 -8.44
CA VAL A 368 -3.86 11.63 -7.31
C VAL A 368 -3.17 10.77 -6.23
N PRO A 369 -2.24 11.33 -5.44
CA PRO A 369 -1.79 10.71 -4.19
C PRO A 369 -2.94 10.60 -3.17
N VAL A 370 -2.81 9.69 -2.20
CA VAL A 370 -3.84 9.47 -1.17
C VAL A 370 -4.05 10.71 -0.30
N ALA A 371 -3.01 11.49 0.01
CA ALA A 371 -3.14 12.75 0.72
C ALA A 371 -4.10 13.70 0.01
N VAL A 372 -3.93 13.89 -1.30
CA VAL A 372 -4.80 14.73 -2.13
C VAL A 372 -6.21 14.15 -2.18
N CYS A 373 -6.32 12.83 -2.34
CA CYS A 373 -7.59 12.11 -2.37
C CYS A 373 -8.46 12.42 -1.12
N TYR A 374 -7.83 12.60 0.05
CA TYR A 374 -8.50 12.86 1.33
C TYR A 374 -8.43 14.31 1.79
N ASN A 375 -8.02 15.25 0.94
CA ASN A 375 -7.81 16.66 1.30
C ASN A 375 -6.85 16.85 2.47
N ASN A 376 -5.91 15.90 2.65
CA ASN A 376 -4.88 15.98 3.68
C ASN A 376 -3.72 16.85 3.19
N THR A 377 -3.79 18.14 3.46
CA THR A 377 -2.74 19.08 3.08
C THR A 377 -1.49 19.02 3.96
N GLN A 378 -1.52 18.24 5.05
CA GLN A 378 -0.44 18.10 6.03
C GLN A 378 -0.19 16.61 6.32
N PRO A 379 0.36 15.83 5.37
CA PRO A 379 0.50 14.38 5.50
C PRO A 379 1.56 13.94 6.51
N TYR A 380 2.39 14.89 6.97
CA TYR A 380 3.45 14.66 7.96
C TYR A 380 3.20 15.41 9.27
N VAL A 381 3.91 15.03 10.32
CA VAL A 381 3.90 15.76 11.59
C VAL A 381 4.52 17.15 11.43
N GLU A 382 5.54 17.26 10.61
CA GLU A 382 6.20 18.50 10.22
C GLU A 382 5.24 19.36 9.38
N LYS A 383 5.14 20.66 9.72
CA LYS A 383 4.13 21.58 9.14
C LYS A 383 4.63 22.36 7.92
N GLU A 384 5.90 22.30 7.65
CA GLU A 384 6.56 22.95 6.51
C GLU A 384 6.35 22.25 5.18
N TYR A 385 5.78 21.03 5.20
CA TYR A 385 5.41 20.28 4.01
C TYR A 385 3.91 20.44 3.76
N THR A 386 3.55 21.11 2.67
CA THR A 386 2.14 21.37 2.36
C THR A 386 1.78 20.82 0.98
N TYR A 387 0.81 19.94 0.95
CA TYR A 387 0.23 19.36 -0.26
C TYR A 387 -1.00 20.16 -0.69
N PRO A 388 -1.35 20.17 -1.98
CA PRO A 388 -2.60 20.76 -2.43
C PRO A 388 -3.78 19.90 -1.92
N ASP A 389 -4.91 20.56 -1.67
CA ASP A 389 -6.16 19.84 -1.51
C ASP A 389 -6.68 19.33 -2.88
N PHE A 390 -7.75 18.53 -2.87
CA PHE A 390 -8.29 17.95 -4.10
C PHE A 390 -8.77 19.02 -5.10
N ALA A 391 -9.39 20.10 -4.64
CA ALA A 391 -9.87 21.17 -5.52
C ALA A 391 -8.72 21.92 -6.18
N GLN A 392 -7.66 22.19 -5.43
CA GLN A 392 -6.42 22.78 -5.96
C GLN A 392 -5.79 21.86 -7.01
N TRP A 393 -5.66 20.56 -6.72
CA TRP A 393 -5.14 19.58 -7.66
C TRP A 393 -5.97 19.49 -8.93
N ALA A 394 -7.29 19.41 -8.80
CA ALA A 394 -8.23 19.34 -9.91
C ALA A 394 -8.22 20.61 -10.78
N SER A 395 -7.82 21.75 -10.23
CA SER A 395 -7.64 23.03 -10.96
C SER A 395 -6.25 23.17 -11.61
N GLY A 396 -5.37 22.16 -11.45
CA GLY A 396 -4.02 22.16 -12.02
C GLY A 396 -2.91 22.65 -11.09
N THR A 397 -3.22 22.95 -9.82
CA THR A 397 -2.21 23.27 -8.80
C THR A 397 -1.68 21.96 -8.20
N THR A 398 -0.63 21.41 -8.81
CA THR A 398 -0.02 20.14 -8.36
C THR A 398 1.29 20.34 -7.60
N SER A 399 1.69 21.60 -7.36
CA SER A 399 2.92 21.91 -6.63
C SER A 399 2.75 21.60 -5.14
N VAL A 400 3.73 20.88 -4.59
CA VAL A 400 3.89 20.60 -3.17
C VAL A 400 4.93 21.58 -2.62
N SER A 401 4.61 22.23 -1.48
CA SER A 401 5.61 23.01 -0.77
C SER A 401 6.46 22.07 0.06
N LEU A 402 7.73 21.95 -0.26
CA LEU A 402 8.69 21.13 0.47
C LEU A 402 9.61 22.04 1.30
N ALA A 403 9.95 21.57 2.50
CA ALA A 403 11.07 22.15 3.24
C ALA A 403 12.39 21.89 2.51
N ALA A 404 13.40 22.71 2.80
CA ALA A 404 14.74 22.39 2.36
C ALA A 404 15.14 20.98 2.87
N PRO A 405 15.87 20.18 2.06
CA PRO A 405 16.30 18.85 2.48
C PRO A 405 16.99 18.90 3.85
N THR A 406 16.46 18.16 4.79
CA THR A 406 17.04 18.05 6.12
C THR A 406 18.21 17.08 6.05
N ALA A 407 19.34 17.42 6.66
CA ALA A 407 20.43 16.47 6.80
C ALA A 407 19.92 15.22 7.53
N VAL A 408 20.42 14.03 7.11
CA VAL A 408 20.13 12.78 7.82
C VAL A 408 20.45 12.96 9.29
N SER A 409 19.48 12.67 10.15
CA SER A 409 19.69 12.76 11.58
C SER A 409 20.64 11.66 12.04
N THR A 410 21.74 12.05 12.65
CA THR A 410 22.66 11.12 13.32
C THR A 410 22.34 10.98 14.81
N ASP A 411 21.29 11.65 15.30
CA ASP A 411 20.87 11.59 16.69
C ASP A 411 19.98 10.37 16.95
N ALA A 412 20.58 9.35 17.55
CA ALA A 412 19.90 8.12 17.95
C ALA A 412 18.76 8.34 18.96
N SER A 413 18.78 9.47 19.68
CA SER A 413 17.82 9.81 20.72
C SER A 413 16.55 10.49 20.18
N LEU A 414 16.46 10.81 18.88
CA LEU A 414 15.28 11.41 18.29
C LEU A 414 14.07 10.49 18.51
N SER A 415 13.24 10.88 19.46
CA SER A 415 11.91 10.30 19.63
C SER A 415 11.03 10.74 18.44
N ILE A 416 10.31 9.79 17.87
CA ILE A 416 9.28 10.11 16.89
C ILE A 416 8.22 10.93 17.63
N PRO A 417 7.86 12.14 17.15
CA PRO A 417 6.75 12.89 17.74
C PRO A 417 5.49 12.03 17.62
N LEU A 418 4.94 11.66 18.77
CA LEU A 418 3.62 11.02 18.82
C LEU A 418 2.57 12.12 18.69
N SER A 419 1.53 11.86 17.91
CA SER A 419 0.38 12.76 17.94
C SER A 419 -0.10 12.84 19.40
N SER A 420 -0.16 14.06 19.95
CA SER A 420 -0.56 14.35 21.31
C SER A 420 -2.04 14.02 21.55
N GLY A 421 -2.38 12.73 21.63
CA GLY A 421 -3.77 12.27 21.74
C GLY A 421 -3.99 11.00 22.53
N ILE A 422 -2.92 10.32 22.98
CA ILE A 422 -3.07 9.09 23.76
C ILE A 422 -2.88 9.41 25.23
N SER A 423 -3.93 9.92 25.88
CA SER A 423 -4.05 9.77 27.33
C SER A 423 -4.77 8.45 27.61
N SER A 424 -4.18 7.61 28.44
CA SER A 424 -4.77 6.38 28.95
C SER A 424 -6.22 6.64 29.42
N GLY A 425 -7.21 6.13 28.70
CA GLY A 425 -8.62 6.19 29.06
C GLY A 425 -9.50 7.21 28.32
N ALA A 426 -8.99 8.04 27.44
CA ALA A 426 -9.79 8.91 26.60
C ALA A 426 -10.01 8.27 25.21
N SER A 427 -11.23 8.40 24.70
CA SER A 427 -11.54 8.10 23.30
C SER A 427 -10.52 8.82 22.42
N VAL A 428 -9.75 8.07 21.62
CA VAL A 428 -8.70 8.63 20.76
C VAL A 428 -9.40 9.40 19.63
N THR A 429 -9.68 10.68 19.87
CA THR A 429 -9.97 11.63 18.79
C THR A 429 -8.63 12.16 18.30
N SER A 430 -7.87 11.34 17.59
CA SER A 430 -6.68 11.81 16.91
C SER A 430 -7.13 12.62 15.70
N ASN A 431 -6.66 13.86 15.59
CA ASN A 431 -6.64 14.60 14.34
C ASN A 431 -5.58 13.95 13.43
N ILE A 432 -5.79 12.70 13.02
CA ILE A 432 -5.03 12.06 11.95
C ILE A 432 -5.60 12.62 10.66
N GLY A 433 -4.77 13.15 9.80
CA GLY A 433 -5.17 13.90 8.60
C GLY A 433 -6.08 13.17 7.60
N TYR A 434 -6.21 11.84 7.74
CA TYR A 434 -7.15 11.03 6.96
C TYR A 434 -8.45 10.79 7.75
N GLN A 435 -9.25 11.82 7.97
CA GLN A 435 -10.60 11.61 8.48
C GLN A 435 -11.50 11.15 7.32
N SER A 436 -12.23 10.06 7.52
CA SER A 436 -13.30 9.68 6.60
C SER A 436 -14.27 10.86 6.47
N ALA A 437 -14.32 11.48 5.28
CA ALA A 437 -15.36 12.43 4.96
C ALA A 437 -16.69 11.65 4.93
N ALA A 438 -17.35 11.55 6.09
CA ALA A 438 -18.76 11.24 6.10
C ALA A 438 -19.43 12.30 5.23
N ALA A 439 -20.07 11.86 4.15
CA ALA A 439 -20.76 12.73 3.21
C ALA A 439 -21.69 13.67 3.99
N SER A 440 -21.24 14.90 4.17
CA SER A 440 -22.12 15.98 4.63
C SER A 440 -23.04 16.28 3.46
N ALA A 441 -24.21 15.63 3.45
CA ALA A 441 -25.31 16.09 2.65
C ALA A 441 -25.56 17.55 3.05
N ALA A 442 -25.16 18.48 2.20
CA ALA A 442 -25.45 19.90 2.37
C ALA A 442 -26.96 20.07 2.26
N THR A 443 -27.65 20.09 3.39
CA THR A 443 -28.97 20.65 3.49
C THR A 443 -28.82 22.17 3.33
N THR A 444 -29.00 22.64 2.12
CA THR A 444 -29.22 24.08 1.86
C THR A 444 -30.52 24.49 2.53
N SER A 445 -30.44 25.01 3.74
CA SER A 445 -31.53 25.72 4.35
C SER A 445 -31.62 27.10 3.70
N SER A 446 -32.52 27.21 2.72
CA SER A 446 -33.00 28.51 2.23
C SER A 446 -33.70 29.24 3.38
N LYS A 447 -33.12 30.34 3.84
CA LYS A 447 -33.80 31.33 4.69
C LYS A 447 -34.90 31.97 3.87
N SER A 448 -36.16 31.57 4.11
CA SER A 448 -37.35 32.31 3.68
C SER A 448 -37.69 33.36 4.72
N SER A 449 -37.79 34.59 4.26
CA SER A 449 -38.26 35.75 5.00
C SER A 449 -39.73 35.63 5.36
N LYS A 450 -40.11 36.12 6.54
CA LYS A 450 -41.45 36.25 7.07
C LYS A 450 -42.35 37.12 6.15
N GLY A 451 -43.51 36.56 5.82
CA GLY A 451 -44.70 37.33 5.37
C GLY A 451 -45.94 36.71 6.00
N THR A 452 -46.65 37.52 6.74
CA THR A 452 -47.86 37.22 7.49
C THR A 452 -49.08 37.04 6.59
N ASN A 453 -49.99 36.13 6.91
CA ASN A 453 -51.43 36.21 7.10
C ASN A 453 -52.29 35.08 6.50
N ALA A 454 -53.12 34.58 7.41
CA ALA A 454 -54.55 34.24 7.32
C ALA A 454 -55.06 32.97 6.63
N ALA A 455 -55.55 32.09 7.51
CA ALA A 455 -56.84 31.38 7.53
C ALA A 455 -57.37 30.62 6.30
N GLY A 456 -57.72 29.32 6.55
CA GLY A 456 -58.69 28.61 5.71
C GLY A 456 -58.71 27.08 5.93
N ARG A 457 -59.62 26.68 6.77
CA ARG A 457 -60.28 25.38 6.99
C ARG A 457 -60.20 24.31 5.89
N GLY A 458 -59.92 23.04 6.31
CA GLY A 458 -60.87 21.90 6.27
C GLY A 458 -60.76 20.97 5.09
N ALA A 459 -60.46 19.73 5.33
CA ALA A 459 -61.30 18.55 5.16
C ALA A 459 -60.45 17.25 5.06
N SER A 460 -60.75 16.33 5.90
CA SER A 460 -60.39 14.91 5.88
C SER A 460 -61.06 14.17 4.72
N ILE A 461 -60.41 13.16 4.13
CA ILE A 461 -61.07 11.93 3.64
C ILE A 461 -60.07 10.76 3.73
N GLU A 462 -60.56 9.71 4.37
CA GLU A 462 -59.97 8.34 4.48
C GLU A 462 -60.06 7.59 3.14
N GLY A 463 -59.26 6.48 3.04
CA GLY A 463 -59.65 5.41 2.13
C GLY A 463 -58.42 4.71 1.51
N GLY A 464 -58.13 3.59 2.03
CA GLY A 464 -57.40 2.41 1.79
C GLY A 464 -57.44 1.81 0.39
N LEU A 465 -56.47 1.01 0.07
CA LEU A 465 -56.62 -0.37 -0.44
C LEU A 465 -55.24 -1.07 -0.58
N LEU A 466 -55.25 -2.32 -0.12
CA LEU A 466 -54.23 -3.35 -0.38
C LEU A 466 -54.07 -3.63 -1.87
N GLY A 467 -52.85 -3.89 -2.32
CA GLY A 467 -52.60 -4.51 -3.61
C GLY A 467 -51.33 -5.35 -3.58
N THR A 468 -51.49 -6.66 -3.36
CA THR A 468 -50.49 -7.69 -3.56
C THR A 468 -50.16 -7.84 -5.03
N LEU A 469 -48.85 -7.92 -5.37
CA LEU A 469 -48.39 -8.35 -6.70
C LEU A 469 -47.39 -9.50 -6.58
N THR A 470 -47.82 -10.59 -7.17
CA THR A 470 -47.16 -11.90 -7.27
C THR A 470 -46.00 -11.85 -8.28
N ALA A 471 -44.86 -12.44 -7.92
CA ALA A 471 -43.74 -12.64 -8.84
C ALA A 471 -44.00 -13.85 -9.73
N VAL A 472 -43.81 -13.69 -11.05
CA VAL A 472 -43.78 -14.79 -12.02
C VAL A 472 -42.33 -15.00 -12.44
N VAL A 473 -41.82 -16.20 -12.15
CA VAL A 473 -40.55 -16.72 -12.67
C VAL A 473 -40.84 -17.40 -14.01
N VAL A 474 -40.19 -16.99 -15.08
CA VAL A 474 -40.16 -17.70 -16.36
C VAL A 474 -38.73 -18.17 -16.61
N GLY A 475 -38.52 -19.46 -16.50
CA GLY A 475 -37.32 -20.13 -16.96
C GLY A 475 -37.37 -20.41 -18.47
N ALA A 476 -36.27 -20.16 -19.13
CA ALA A 476 -36.05 -20.64 -20.50
C ALA A 476 -34.77 -21.49 -20.55
N LEU A 477 -34.95 -22.77 -20.71
CA LEU A 477 -33.94 -23.73 -21.12
C LEU A 477 -33.80 -23.68 -22.67
N SER A 478 -32.61 -23.52 -23.17
CA SER A 478 -32.28 -23.89 -24.55
C SER A 478 -31.00 -24.70 -24.60
N ALA A 479 -31.16 -25.98 -24.94
CA ALA A 479 -30.09 -26.89 -25.28
C ALA A 479 -29.60 -26.60 -26.72
N GLY A 480 -28.31 -26.66 -26.94
CA GLY A 480 -27.70 -26.61 -28.27
C GLY A 480 -26.47 -27.50 -28.35
N ALA A 481 -26.53 -28.43 -29.24
CA ALA A 481 -25.75 -29.66 -29.36
C ALA A 481 -24.30 -29.43 -29.86
N VAL A 482 -23.48 -30.38 -29.45
CA VAL A 482 -22.11 -30.74 -29.87
C VAL A 482 -22.03 -31.08 -31.36
N ALA A 483 -20.95 -30.65 -32.02
CA ALA A 483 -20.36 -31.33 -33.16
C ALA A 483 -18.86 -31.45 -32.96
N VAL A 484 -18.39 -32.67 -32.80
CA VAL A 484 -16.98 -33.11 -32.93
C VAL A 484 -16.76 -33.43 -34.39
N LEU A 485 -15.68 -33.01 -34.97
CA LEU A 485 -14.94 -33.76 -36.04
C LEU A 485 -13.56 -33.18 -36.31
N ALA A 486 -12.57 -34.10 -36.25
CA ALA A 486 -11.20 -34.18 -36.76
C ALA A 486 -10.13 -33.28 -36.20
#